data_581ee849f94b659142a8e66df9f7633e
#
_entry.id   581ee849f94b659142a8e66df9f7633e
#
_cell.length_a   1.000
_cell.length_b   1.000
_cell.length_c   1.000
_cell.angle_alpha   90.00
_cell.angle_beta   90.00
_cell.angle_gamma   90.00
#
_symmetry.space_group_name_H-M   'P 1'
#
loop_
_entity.id
_entity.type
_entity.pdbx_description
1 polymer ?
#
loop_
_entity_poly.entity_id
_entity_poly.type
_entity_poly.pdbx_seq_one_letter_code
_entity_poly.pdbx_strand_id
1 'polypeptide(L)'
;MDNSCYILVVSKTTIKTGGDKFMNHTWAYCRVSTPKQSIERQIRNAQNYDPDCIIVKEIYTGTKFQGREEFQKMLKRVKTGDTIIFDSVSRMSRNAEDGYKTYMELYNKGINLVFLKERHIDTDTYRESTEQLRRMMGQELHISDNDLSEMVREIMKALENYQMKMLQRNIQLAFLQSEKEVTDLQQRTKEGLKTAVRHGKKPGLAKGSKLVTKKSIQAKAYILKHSKSFGGELNNEQCWKLAGISKDTFYKYKKELELENTHKKILTG
;
A
#
# COMPACT_ATOMS: atom_id res chain seq x y z
N MET A 1 -13.74 -16.07 -8.56
CA MET A 1 -13.08 -16.16 -7.25
C MET A 1 -13.13 -14.77 -6.66
N ASP A 2 -14.08 -14.59 -5.74
CA ASP A 2 -14.37 -13.30 -5.12
C ASP A 2 -13.19 -12.77 -4.32
N ASN A 3 -12.57 -11.70 -4.81
CA ASN A 3 -11.68 -10.84 -4.03
C ASN A 3 -12.55 -9.93 -3.15
N SER A 4 -13.18 -10.52 -2.14
CA SER A 4 -13.92 -9.76 -1.14
C SER A 4 -12.92 -9.00 -0.27
N CYS A 5 -12.78 -7.70 -0.55
CA CYS A 5 -12.00 -6.77 0.23
C CYS A 5 -12.79 -6.41 1.48
N TYR A 6 -12.42 -6.96 2.64
CA TYR A 6 -13.09 -6.72 3.90
C TYR A 6 -12.76 -5.30 4.41
N ILE A 7 -13.78 -4.44 4.42
CA ILE A 7 -13.75 -3.21 5.22
C ILE A 7 -14.17 -3.60 6.63
N LEU A 8 -13.20 -3.67 7.55
CA LEU A 8 -13.49 -3.84 8.98
C LEU A 8 -13.95 -2.48 9.53
N VAL A 9 -15.27 -2.31 9.61
CA VAL A 9 -15.88 -1.20 10.37
C VAL A 9 -16.05 -1.71 11.80
N VAL A 10 -15.15 -1.28 12.69
CA VAL A 10 -15.36 -1.47 14.14
C VAL A 10 -16.23 -0.30 14.62
N SER A 11 -17.54 -0.52 14.64
CA SER A 11 -18.49 0.44 15.21
C SER A 11 -18.49 0.33 16.73
N LYS A 12 -18.00 1.34 17.43
CA LYS A 12 -18.37 1.59 18.84
C LYS A 12 -19.49 2.61 18.88
N THR A 13 -20.62 2.18 19.39
CA THR A 13 -21.80 2.97 19.71
C THR A 13 -21.43 4.01 20.77
N THR A 14 -21.34 5.27 20.40
CA THR A 14 -21.24 6.37 21.35
C THR A 14 -22.60 7.05 21.49
N ILE A 15 -23.04 7.20 22.72
CA ILE A 15 -24.31 7.76 23.16
C ILE A 15 -24.47 9.20 22.62
N LYS A 16 -25.58 9.46 21.95
CA LYS A 16 -25.99 10.78 21.47
C LYS A 16 -26.23 11.73 22.66
N THR A 17 -25.40 12.76 22.76
CA THR A 17 -25.81 14.04 23.38
C THR A 17 -25.82 15.10 22.29
N GLY A 18 -26.94 15.83 22.23
CA GLY A 18 -27.35 16.67 21.12
C GLY A 18 -26.38 17.82 20.81
N GLY A 19 -26.19 18.02 19.53
CA GLY A 19 -25.44 19.07 18.87
C GLY A 19 -24.73 18.46 17.67
N ASP A 20 -25.10 18.84 16.44
CA ASP A 20 -24.46 18.39 15.20
C ASP A 20 -22.99 18.87 15.18
N LYS A 21 -22.13 18.22 15.94
CA LYS A 21 -20.68 18.26 15.74
C LYS A 21 -20.39 17.34 14.57
N PHE A 22 -20.01 17.89 13.43
CA PHE A 22 -19.40 17.13 12.33
C PHE A 22 -18.25 16.33 12.94
N MET A 23 -18.46 15.02 13.13
CA MET A 23 -17.41 14.14 13.63
C MET A 23 -16.43 13.93 12.49
N ASN A 24 -15.25 14.54 12.61
CA ASN A 24 -14.15 14.27 11.71
C ASN A 24 -13.71 12.82 11.85
N HIS A 25 -13.53 12.13 10.71
CA HIS A 25 -13.10 10.75 10.69
C HIS A 25 -11.59 10.67 10.44
N THR A 26 -10.95 9.71 11.08
CA THR A 26 -9.56 9.37 10.79
C THR A 26 -9.51 8.11 9.93
N TRP A 27 -8.87 8.21 8.77
CA TRP A 27 -8.68 7.14 7.81
C TRP A 27 -7.23 6.69 7.82
N ALA A 28 -6.95 5.40 7.83
CA ALA A 28 -5.59 4.87 7.71
C ALA A 28 -5.46 4.06 6.42
N TYR A 29 -4.70 4.58 5.47
CA TYR A 29 -4.45 3.89 4.21
C TYR A 29 -3.20 3.02 4.30
N CYS A 30 -3.41 1.71 4.19
CA CYS A 30 -2.39 0.67 4.29
C CYS A 30 -2.26 -0.07 2.95
N ARG A 31 -1.04 -0.12 2.38
CA ARG A 31 -0.79 -0.72 1.07
C ARG A 31 0.39 -1.66 1.08
N VAL A 32 0.22 -2.82 0.41
CA VAL A 32 1.29 -3.78 0.12
C VAL A 32 1.38 -4.05 -1.38
N SER A 33 2.56 -4.48 -1.85
CA SER A 33 2.77 -4.77 -3.27
C SER A 33 2.29 -6.15 -3.67
N THR A 34 2.24 -7.10 -2.75
CA THR A 34 1.82 -8.48 -3.03
C THR A 34 0.99 -9.04 -1.87
N PRO A 35 0.07 -10.00 -2.12
CA PRO A 35 -0.73 -10.64 -1.07
C PRO A 35 0.11 -11.39 -0.01
N LYS A 36 1.37 -11.73 -0.34
CA LYS A 36 2.28 -12.42 0.60
C LYS A 36 2.92 -11.49 1.62
N GLN A 37 2.87 -10.17 1.40
CA GLN A 37 3.42 -9.20 2.33
C GLN A 37 2.43 -8.92 3.45
N SER A 38 2.92 -8.88 4.69
CA SER A 38 2.07 -8.51 5.83
C SER A 38 1.79 -7.01 5.85
N ILE A 39 0.52 -6.66 5.94
CA ILE A 39 0.03 -5.29 6.10
C ILE A 39 -0.14 -4.91 7.57
N GLU A 40 -0.04 -5.89 8.48
CA GLU A 40 -0.35 -5.75 9.92
C GLU A 40 0.52 -4.70 10.62
N ARG A 41 1.80 -4.58 10.22
CA ARG A 41 2.67 -3.54 10.78
C ARG A 41 2.12 -2.14 10.53
N GLN A 42 1.64 -1.86 9.32
CA GLN A 42 1.08 -0.56 8.98
C GLN A 42 -0.21 -0.29 9.74
N ILE A 43 -1.06 -1.31 9.89
CA ILE A 43 -2.31 -1.23 10.66
C ILE A 43 -2.00 -0.91 12.12
N ARG A 44 -1.09 -1.66 12.75
CA ARG A 44 -0.68 -1.43 14.14
C ARG A 44 -0.08 -0.03 14.34
N ASN A 45 0.76 0.44 13.43
CA ASN A 45 1.34 1.77 13.50
C ASN A 45 0.25 2.86 13.41
N ALA A 46 -0.74 2.69 12.54
CA ALA A 46 -1.86 3.62 12.42
C ALA A 46 -2.77 3.60 13.67
N GLN A 47 -3.08 2.42 14.20
CA GLN A 47 -3.87 2.26 15.42
C GLN A 47 -3.15 2.75 16.68
N ASN A 48 -1.82 2.73 16.71
CA ASN A 48 -1.05 3.36 17.79
C ASN A 48 -1.16 4.89 17.75
N TYR A 49 -1.36 5.47 16.57
CA TYR A 49 -1.59 6.91 16.41
C TYR A 49 -3.04 7.29 16.73
N ASP A 50 -4.01 6.56 16.15
CA ASP A 50 -5.44 6.72 16.40
C ASP A 50 -6.11 5.33 16.43
N PRO A 51 -6.51 4.82 17.63
CA PRO A 51 -7.12 3.51 17.78
C PRO A 51 -8.44 3.34 17.02
N ASP A 52 -9.18 4.43 16.82
CA ASP A 52 -10.51 4.44 16.20
C ASP A 52 -10.45 4.71 14.68
N CYS A 53 -9.25 4.75 14.08
CA CYS A 53 -9.09 5.02 12.65
C CYS A 53 -9.73 3.93 11.77
N ILE A 54 -10.34 4.37 10.68
CA ILE A 54 -10.94 3.50 9.65
C ILE A 54 -9.83 2.95 8.76
N ILE A 55 -9.59 1.65 8.82
CA ILE A 55 -8.51 1.00 8.05
C ILE A 55 -8.96 0.72 6.61
N VAL A 56 -8.23 1.26 5.65
CA VAL A 56 -8.36 0.99 4.22
C VAL A 56 -7.16 0.18 3.74
N LYS A 57 -7.40 -1.06 3.29
CA LYS A 57 -6.35 -1.99 2.86
C LYS A 57 -6.32 -2.09 1.34
N GLU A 58 -5.14 -2.03 0.75
CA GLU A 58 -4.97 -2.19 -0.68
C GLU A 58 -3.77 -3.06 -1.04
N ILE A 59 -3.95 -3.91 -2.05
CA ILE A 59 -2.89 -4.73 -2.64
C ILE A 59 -2.65 -4.21 -4.05
N TYR A 60 -1.54 -3.47 -4.24
CA TYR A 60 -1.23 -2.86 -5.51
C TYR A 60 0.27 -2.80 -5.80
N THR A 61 0.67 -3.36 -6.93
CA THR A 61 2.09 -3.48 -7.35
C THR A 61 2.56 -2.35 -8.26
N GLY A 62 1.64 -1.62 -8.90
CA GLY A 62 1.97 -0.57 -9.87
C GLY A 62 2.57 0.70 -9.26
N THR A 63 3.16 1.52 -10.11
CA THR A 63 3.62 2.88 -9.78
C THR A 63 2.56 3.94 -10.08
N LYS A 64 1.61 3.63 -10.98
CA LYS A 64 0.57 4.57 -11.42
C LYS A 64 -0.52 4.73 -10.36
N PHE A 65 -1.10 5.91 -10.28
CA PHE A 65 -2.24 6.21 -9.40
C PHE A 65 -3.53 5.49 -9.84
N GLN A 66 -3.68 5.27 -11.15
CA GLN A 66 -4.78 4.51 -11.75
C GLN A 66 -4.67 3.02 -11.38
N GLY A 67 -5.78 2.42 -10.94
CA GLY A 67 -5.84 1.03 -10.48
C GLY A 67 -5.75 0.84 -8.96
N ARG A 68 -5.77 1.93 -8.18
CA ARG A 68 -5.84 1.90 -6.70
C ARG A 68 -7.30 2.14 -6.29
N GLU A 69 -8.12 1.12 -6.46
CA GLU A 69 -9.58 1.23 -6.30
C GLU A 69 -9.99 1.62 -4.88
N GLU A 70 -9.36 1.00 -3.86
CA GLU A 70 -9.70 1.29 -2.47
C GLU A 70 -9.27 2.69 -2.05
N PHE A 71 -8.13 3.16 -2.54
CA PHE A 71 -7.71 4.55 -2.35
C PHE A 71 -8.71 5.53 -2.98
N GLN A 72 -9.15 5.28 -4.21
CA GLN A 72 -10.13 6.12 -4.88
C GLN A 72 -11.50 6.11 -4.16
N LYS A 73 -11.94 4.95 -3.66
CA LYS A 73 -13.16 4.84 -2.86
C LYS A 73 -13.04 5.62 -1.54
N MET A 74 -11.88 5.55 -0.88
CA MET A 74 -11.59 6.33 0.32
C MET A 74 -11.69 7.83 0.01
N LEU A 75 -11.00 8.32 -1.02
CA LEU A 75 -10.98 9.74 -1.39
C LEU A 75 -12.37 10.33 -1.71
N LYS A 76 -13.31 9.49 -2.19
CA LYS A 76 -14.71 9.90 -2.41
C LYS A 76 -15.51 10.05 -1.12
N ARG A 77 -15.09 9.41 -0.03
CA ARG A 77 -15.77 9.43 1.27
C ARG A 77 -15.20 10.47 2.23
N VAL A 78 -13.92 10.76 2.11
CA VAL A 78 -13.19 11.72 2.94
C VAL A 78 -13.76 13.12 2.74
N LYS A 79 -14.01 13.82 3.84
CA LYS A 79 -14.57 15.18 3.87
C LYS A 79 -13.56 16.17 4.44
N THR A 80 -13.82 17.46 4.23
CA THR A 80 -13.07 18.55 4.85
C THR A 80 -13.04 18.37 6.38
N GLY A 81 -11.86 18.46 6.99
CA GLY A 81 -11.63 18.23 8.41
C GLY A 81 -11.25 16.79 8.76
N ASP A 82 -11.51 15.81 7.89
CA ASP A 82 -11.04 14.42 8.11
C ASP A 82 -9.51 14.34 8.06
N THR A 83 -8.99 13.29 8.69
CA THR A 83 -7.55 12.98 8.71
C THR A 83 -7.25 11.70 7.92
N ILE A 84 -6.21 11.70 7.08
CA ILE A 84 -5.70 10.51 6.42
C ILE A 84 -4.29 10.20 6.94
N ILE A 85 -4.12 9.00 7.49
CA ILE A 85 -2.84 8.48 8.00
C ILE A 85 -2.19 7.60 6.92
N PHE A 86 -0.91 7.87 6.65
CA PHE A 86 -0.02 7.03 5.85
C PHE A 86 1.16 6.56 6.70
N ASP A 87 1.58 5.29 6.58
CA ASP A 87 2.80 4.79 7.25
C ASP A 87 4.06 5.52 6.74
N SER A 88 4.07 5.93 5.47
CA SER A 88 5.12 6.74 4.82
C SER A 88 4.61 7.35 3.51
N VAL A 89 5.33 8.33 2.97
CA VAL A 89 5.02 8.96 1.67
C VAL A 89 4.93 7.94 0.52
N SER A 90 5.74 6.87 0.57
CA SER A 90 5.69 5.78 -0.43
C SER A 90 4.37 4.99 -0.43
N ARG A 91 3.55 5.09 0.62
CA ARG A 91 2.19 4.52 0.64
C ARG A 91 1.24 5.38 -0.15
N MET A 92 1.37 6.70 -0.05
CA MET A 92 0.59 7.64 -0.83
C MET A 92 0.95 7.58 -2.31
N SER A 93 2.22 7.77 -2.67
CA SER A 93 2.70 7.65 -4.06
C SER A 93 4.14 7.14 -4.12
N ARG A 94 4.49 6.50 -5.24
CA ARG A 94 5.87 6.13 -5.61
C ARG A 94 6.46 7.05 -6.67
N ASN A 95 5.63 7.86 -7.29
CA ASN A 95 6.03 8.91 -8.21
C ASN A 95 5.97 10.23 -7.46
N ALA A 96 7.03 11.03 -7.53
CA ALA A 96 7.16 12.25 -6.75
C ALA A 96 6.17 13.33 -7.21
N GLU A 97 5.97 13.48 -8.50
CA GLU A 97 5.07 14.47 -9.08
C GLU A 97 3.60 14.18 -8.75
N ASP A 98 3.16 12.92 -8.96
CA ASP A 98 1.82 12.47 -8.61
C ASP A 98 1.55 12.60 -7.11
N GLY A 99 2.56 12.28 -6.29
CA GLY A 99 2.48 12.39 -4.84
C GLY A 99 2.29 13.83 -4.38
N TYR A 100 3.13 14.73 -4.87
CA TYR A 100 3.03 16.15 -4.59
C TYR A 100 1.67 16.74 -5.01
N LYS A 101 1.23 16.44 -6.23
CA LYS A 101 -0.06 16.89 -6.75
C LYS A 101 -1.22 16.44 -5.88
N THR A 102 -1.24 15.16 -5.54
CA THR A 102 -2.30 14.58 -4.67
C THR A 102 -2.26 15.19 -3.27
N TYR A 103 -1.06 15.40 -2.70
CA TYR A 103 -0.93 16.06 -1.41
C TYR A 103 -1.56 17.45 -1.44
N MET A 104 -1.21 18.27 -2.44
CA MET A 104 -1.74 19.63 -2.56
C MET A 104 -3.24 19.66 -2.82
N GLU A 105 -3.79 18.74 -3.60
CA GLU A 105 -5.23 18.60 -3.81
C GLU A 105 -5.97 18.32 -2.50
N LEU A 106 -5.46 17.40 -1.68
CA LEU A 106 -6.05 17.06 -0.38
C LEU A 106 -5.90 18.18 0.64
N TYR A 107 -4.73 18.81 0.69
CA TYR A 107 -4.46 19.97 1.54
C TYR A 107 -5.43 21.12 1.24
N ASN A 108 -5.63 21.45 -0.04
CA ASN A 108 -6.54 22.50 -0.49
C ASN A 108 -8.03 22.17 -0.21
N LYS A 109 -8.39 20.87 -0.14
CA LYS A 109 -9.71 20.42 0.29
C LYS A 109 -9.90 20.47 1.82
N GLY A 110 -8.91 20.90 2.57
CA GLY A 110 -8.95 20.98 4.03
C GLY A 110 -8.89 19.62 4.71
N ILE A 111 -8.30 18.60 4.06
CA ILE A 111 -8.06 17.27 4.62
C ILE A 111 -6.72 17.27 5.32
N ASN A 112 -6.67 16.70 6.52
CA ASN A 112 -5.42 16.56 7.29
C ASN A 112 -4.67 15.32 6.82
N LEU A 113 -3.36 15.46 6.58
CA LEU A 113 -2.47 14.38 6.16
C LEU A 113 -1.42 14.13 7.23
N VAL A 114 -1.27 12.88 7.62
CA VAL A 114 -0.31 12.43 8.64
C VAL A 114 0.57 11.34 8.05
N PHE A 115 1.89 11.53 8.10
CA PHE A 115 2.89 10.56 7.64
C PHE A 115 3.71 10.08 8.82
N LEU A 116 3.47 8.85 9.28
CA LEU A 116 4.06 8.33 10.52
C LEU A 116 5.59 8.32 10.54
N LYS A 117 6.22 8.21 9.38
CA LYS A 117 7.69 8.26 9.24
C LYS A 117 8.22 9.64 8.91
N GLU A 118 7.48 10.40 8.12
CA GLU A 118 7.90 11.71 7.63
C GLU A 118 7.03 12.82 8.26
N ARG A 119 7.02 12.89 9.60
CA ARG A 119 6.19 13.82 10.40
C ARG A 119 6.37 15.30 10.03
N HIS A 120 7.53 15.66 9.49
CA HIS A 120 7.87 17.03 9.09
C HIS A 120 7.04 17.55 7.90
N ILE A 121 6.28 16.69 7.22
CA ILE A 121 5.35 17.08 6.15
C ILE A 121 3.89 16.88 6.52
N ASP A 122 3.58 16.61 7.78
CA ASP A 122 2.19 16.58 8.24
C ASP A 122 1.52 17.94 8.08
N THR A 123 0.25 17.93 7.67
CA THR A 123 -0.48 19.20 7.45
C THR A 123 -0.61 20.04 8.71
N ASP A 124 -0.73 19.41 9.87
CA ASP A 124 -0.90 20.13 11.16
C ASP A 124 0.36 20.89 11.55
N THR A 125 1.56 20.34 11.28
CA THR A 125 2.84 21.02 11.57
C THR A 125 2.90 22.42 10.95
N TYR A 126 2.35 22.58 9.75
CA TYR A 126 2.34 23.87 9.05
C TYR A 126 1.21 24.79 9.51
N ARG A 127 0.03 24.24 9.80
CA ARG A 127 -1.08 25.03 10.34
C ARG A 127 -0.71 25.62 11.70
N GLU A 128 -0.15 24.82 12.58
CA GLU A 128 0.31 25.26 13.91
C GLU A 128 1.36 26.37 13.80
N SER A 129 2.35 26.19 12.92
CA SER A 129 3.40 27.21 12.69
C SER A 129 2.81 28.53 12.18
N THR A 130 1.85 28.47 11.25
CA THR A 130 1.20 29.65 10.69
C THR A 130 0.31 30.33 11.72
N GLU A 131 -0.45 29.57 12.50
CA GLU A 131 -1.28 30.12 13.58
C GLU A 131 -0.46 30.70 14.72
N GLN A 132 0.64 30.04 15.10
CA GLN A 132 1.56 30.55 16.11
C GLN A 132 2.14 31.89 15.68
N LEU A 133 2.55 32.02 14.43
CA LEU A 133 3.04 33.28 13.86
C LEU A 133 1.96 34.35 13.91
N ARG A 134 0.73 34.05 13.50
CA ARG A 134 -0.41 34.99 13.57
C ARG A 134 -0.70 35.43 15.00
N ARG A 135 -0.64 34.50 16.00
CA ARG A 135 -0.85 34.83 17.41
C ARG A 135 0.25 35.74 17.94
N MET A 136 1.52 35.43 17.66
CA MET A 136 2.65 36.25 18.12
C MET A 136 2.54 37.68 17.59
N MET A 137 2.15 37.87 16.34
CA MET A 137 2.04 39.22 15.77
C MET A 137 0.71 39.89 16.05
N GLY A 138 -0.38 39.15 16.26
CA GLY A 138 -1.68 39.72 16.64
C GLY A 138 -1.78 40.24 18.08
N GLN A 139 -0.94 39.69 18.98
CA GLN A 139 -0.90 40.12 20.39
C GLN A 139 -0.06 41.40 20.64
N GLU A 140 0.90 41.70 19.75
CA GLU A 140 1.83 42.82 19.94
C GLU A 140 1.42 44.12 19.24
N LEU A 141 0.38 44.08 18.38
CA LEU A 141 0.08 45.19 17.50
C LEU A 141 -1.31 45.80 17.75
N HIS A 142 -1.50 46.46 18.91
CA HIS A 142 -2.41 47.58 19.00
C HIS A 142 -1.77 48.81 18.33
N ILE A 143 -1.62 48.76 17.03
CA ILE A 143 -1.05 49.87 16.24
C ILE A 143 -2.20 50.82 15.95
N SER A 144 -2.16 52.00 16.57
CA SER A 144 -3.08 53.09 16.31
C SER A 144 -2.81 53.79 14.98
N ASP A 145 -1.69 53.47 14.33
CA ASP A 145 -1.24 54.04 13.06
C ASP A 145 -1.66 53.13 11.88
N ASN A 146 -2.46 53.69 10.98
CA ASN A 146 -2.99 52.96 9.82
C ASN A 146 -1.88 52.51 8.88
N ASP A 147 -0.85 53.35 8.62
CA ASP A 147 0.23 53.07 7.69
C ASP A 147 1.11 51.92 8.21
N LEU A 148 1.38 51.93 9.52
CA LEU A 148 2.14 50.87 10.17
C LEU A 148 1.36 49.54 10.19
N SER A 149 0.05 49.58 10.38
CA SER A 149 -0.81 48.42 10.36
C SER A 149 -0.88 47.75 8.95
N GLU A 150 -0.89 48.56 7.91
CA GLU A 150 -0.86 48.08 6.52
C GLU A 150 0.50 47.44 6.18
N MET A 151 1.61 48.06 6.54
CA MET A 151 2.96 47.50 6.37
C MET A 151 3.10 46.13 7.07
N VAL A 152 2.62 46.01 8.30
CA VAL A 152 2.66 44.75 9.04
C VAL A 152 1.82 43.67 8.35
N ARG A 153 0.66 44.01 7.82
CA ARG A 153 -0.19 43.09 7.07
C ARG A 153 0.50 42.57 5.82
N GLU A 154 1.22 43.44 5.10
CA GLU A 154 2.01 43.04 3.92
C GLU A 154 3.16 42.10 4.29
N ILE A 155 3.89 42.39 5.37
CA ILE A 155 4.95 41.52 5.90
C ILE A 155 4.38 40.14 6.27
N MET A 156 3.22 40.10 6.96
CA MET A 156 2.55 38.85 7.30
C MET A 156 2.19 38.02 6.06
N LYS A 157 1.62 38.66 5.06
CA LYS A 157 1.28 38.01 3.79
C LYS A 157 2.52 37.46 3.07
N ALA A 158 3.62 38.21 3.09
CA ALA A 158 4.89 37.77 2.52
C ALA A 158 5.45 36.55 3.29
N LEU A 159 5.34 36.55 4.60
CA LEU A 159 5.79 35.45 5.48
C LEU A 159 4.95 34.19 5.28
N GLU A 160 3.62 34.30 5.20
CA GLU A 160 2.71 33.19 4.89
C GLU A 160 3.03 32.58 3.51
N ASN A 161 3.28 33.42 2.51
CA ASN A 161 3.68 32.98 1.17
C ASN A 161 5.04 32.25 1.19
N TYR A 162 5.99 32.73 1.98
CA TYR A 162 7.28 32.07 2.14
C TYR A 162 7.12 30.69 2.82
N GLN A 163 6.35 30.60 3.88
CA GLN A 163 6.06 29.33 4.57
C GLN A 163 5.38 28.34 3.64
N MET A 164 4.43 28.78 2.81
CA MET A 164 3.79 27.92 1.82
C MET A 164 4.78 27.40 0.79
N LYS A 165 5.70 28.22 0.30
CA LYS A 165 6.77 27.80 -0.62
C LYS A 165 7.72 26.78 0.05
N MET A 166 8.06 26.99 1.32
CA MET A 166 8.89 26.08 2.07
C MET A 166 8.18 24.71 2.28
N LEU A 167 6.89 24.72 2.61
CA LEU A 167 6.06 23.52 2.69
C LEU A 167 6.09 22.74 1.36
N GLN A 168 5.78 23.43 0.26
CA GLN A 168 5.78 22.82 -1.07
C GLN A 168 7.11 22.16 -1.38
N ARG A 169 8.22 22.85 -1.09
CA ARG A 169 9.58 22.33 -1.29
C ARG A 169 9.86 21.09 -0.44
N ASN A 170 9.48 21.12 0.85
CA ASN A 170 9.71 20.00 1.76
C ASN A 170 8.89 18.77 1.33
N ILE A 171 7.64 18.96 0.90
CA ILE A 171 6.80 17.89 0.36
C ILE A 171 7.44 17.30 -0.90
N GLN A 172 7.87 18.12 -1.85
CA GLN A 172 8.54 17.65 -3.05
C GLN A 172 9.80 16.85 -2.72
N LEU A 173 10.64 17.34 -1.81
CA LEU A 173 11.85 16.65 -1.38
C LEU A 173 11.55 15.30 -0.75
N ALA A 174 10.53 15.20 0.11
CA ALA A 174 10.13 13.94 0.76
C ALA A 174 9.69 12.89 -0.28
N PHE A 175 8.91 13.30 -1.29
CA PHE A 175 8.51 12.39 -2.37
C PHE A 175 9.67 12.01 -3.29
N LEU A 176 10.55 12.95 -3.65
CA LEU A 176 11.75 12.69 -4.45
C LEU A 176 12.70 11.72 -3.72
N GLN A 177 12.90 11.90 -2.43
CA GLN A 177 13.70 10.99 -1.62
C GLN A 177 13.11 9.58 -1.60
N SER A 178 11.78 9.46 -1.40
CA SER A 178 11.09 8.18 -1.43
C SER A 178 11.19 7.48 -2.80
N GLU A 179 11.10 8.21 -3.90
CA GLU A 179 11.27 7.68 -5.26
C GLU A 179 12.71 7.19 -5.49
N LYS A 180 13.70 7.96 -5.03
CA LYS A 180 15.11 7.60 -5.10
C LYS A 180 15.41 6.32 -4.30
N GLU A 181 14.85 6.15 -3.11
CA GLU A 181 15.01 4.93 -2.32
C GLU A 181 14.53 3.68 -3.08
N VAL A 182 13.43 3.77 -3.82
CA VAL A 182 12.91 2.67 -4.65
C VAL A 182 13.85 2.35 -5.80
N THR A 183 14.37 3.36 -6.49
CA THR A 183 15.31 3.18 -7.62
C THR A 183 16.65 2.61 -7.15
N ASP A 184 17.19 3.11 -6.04
CA ASP A 184 18.43 2.62 -5.43
C ASP A 184 18.29 1.15 -5.00
N LEU A 185 17.15 0.76 -4.40
CA LEU A 185 16.88 -0.63 -4.04
C LEU A 185 16.83 -1.54 -5.26
N GLN A 186 16.18 -1.10 -6.34
CA GLN A 186 16.13 -1.85 -7.60
C GLN A 186 17.54 -2.00 -8.21
N GLN A 187 18.35 -0.96 -8.18
CA GLN A 187 19.71 -0.99 -8.69
C GLN A 187 20.58 -1.93 -7.87
N ARG A 188 20.59 -1.83 -6.53
CA ARG A 188 21.32 -2.77 -5.64
C ARG A 188 20.91 -4.21 -5.89
N THR A 189 19.62 -4.49 -6.11
CA THR A 189 19.14 -5.83 -6.44
C THR A 189 19.70 -6.33 -7.76
N LYS A 190 19.72 -5.49 -8.81
CA LYS A 190 20.31 -5.81 -10.12
C LYS A 190 21.82 -6.07 -10.02
N GLU A 191 22.53 -5.26 -9.25
CA GLU A 191 23.97 -5.39 -9.02
C GLU A 191 24.30 -6.66 -8.22
N GLY A 192 23.51 -6.94 -7.18
CA GLY A 192 23.62 -8.17 -6.41
C GLY A 192 23.40 -9.43 -7.25
N LEU A 193 22.41 -9.41 -8.16
CA LEU A 193 22.19 -10.50 -9.12
C LEU A 193 23.37 -10.67 -10.09
N LYS A 194 23.92 -9.57 -10.64
CA LYS A 194 25.10 -9.63 -11.50
C LYS A 194 26.31 -10.21 -10.77
N THR A 195 26.53 -9.81 -9.51
CA THR A 195 27.61 -10.33 -8.66
C THR A 195 27.40 -11.83 -8.40
N ALA A 196 26.19 -12.27 -8.06
CA ALA A 196 25.86 -13.68 -7.87
C ALA A 196 26.13 -14.52 -9.12
N VAL A 197 25.81 -13.99 -10.32
CA VAL A 197 26.12 -14.65 -11.61
C VAL A 197 27.63 -14.76 -11.82
N ARG A 198 28.43 -13.72 -11.52
CA ARG A 198 29.90 -13.77 -11.61
C ARG A 198 30.50 -14.83 -10.69
N HIS A 199 29.88 -15.07 -9.52
CA HIS A 199 30.26 -16.14 -8.59
C HIS A 199 29.65 -17.52 -8.94
N GLY A 200 29.18 -17.72 -10.18
CA GLY A 200 28.66 -18.99 -10.67
C GLY A 200 27.26 -19.36 -10.22
N LYS A 201 26.56 -18.48 -9.47
CA LYS A 201 25.15 -18.70 -9.10
C LYS A 201 24.26 -18.32 -10.29
N LYS A 202 23.49 -19.28 -10.81
CA LYS A 202 22.51 -19.00 -11.84
C LYS A 202 21.21 -18.50 -11.17
N PRO A 203 20.74 -17.27 -11.44
CA PRO A 203 19.45 -16.81 -10.93
C PRO A 203 18.33 -17.59 -11.64
N GLY A 204 17.35 -18.04 -10.86
CA GLY A 204 16.23 -18.83 -11.36
C GLY A 204 16.42 -20.35 -11.20
N LEU A 205 15.48 -21.11 -11.74
CA LEU A 205 15.54 -22.56 -11.73
C LEU A 205 16.60 -23.08 -12.74
N ALA A 206 17.33 -24.11 -12.35
CA ALA A 206 18.25 -24.77 -13.27
C ALA A 206 17.52 -25.27 -14.53
N LYS A 207 18.20 -25.21 -15.70
CA LYS A 207 17.62 -25.68 -16.97
C LYS A 207 17.19 -27.15 -16.82
N GLY A 208 15.89 -27.43 -17.07
CA GLY A 208 15.31 -28.76 -16.89
C GLY A 208 14.73 -29.07 -15.53
N SER A 209 14.94 -28.22 -14.49
CA SER A 209 14.28 -28.41 -13.21
C SER A 209 12.82 -27.97 -13.29
N LYS A 210 11.93 -28.76 -12.70
CA LYS A 210 10.50 -28.45 -12.63
C LYS A 210 10.18 -27.80 -11.30
N LEU A 211 9.39 -26.72 -11.33
CA LEU A 211 8.90 -26.08 -10.12
C LEU A 211 7.87 -26.99 -9.42
N VAL A 212 8.22 -27.51 -8.27
CA VAL A 212 7.31 -28.31 -7.43
C VAL A 212 6.59 -27.37 -6.46
N THR A 213 5.30 -27.17 -6.69
CA THR A 213 4.46 -26.33 -5.81
C THR A 213 3.60 -27.21 -4.89
N LYS A 214 3.16 -26.68 -3.75
CA LYS A 214 2.20 -27.39 -2.87
C LYS A 214 0.95 -27.84 -3.64
N LYS A 215 0.43 -26.98 -4.54
CA LYS A 215 -0.71 -27.32 -5.40
C LYS A 215 -0.41 -28.47 -6.35
N SER A 216 0.80 -28.53 -6.94
CA SER A 216 1.17 -29.63 -7.85
C SER A 216 1.29 -30.96 -7.11
N ILE A 217 1.82 -30.95 -5.88
CA ILE A 217 1.91 -32.14 -5.03
C ILE A 217 0.50 -32.65 -4.69
N GLN A 218 -0.38 -31.76 -4.21
CA GLN A 218 -1.76 -32.11 -3.87
C GLN A 218 -2.54 -32.63 -5.09
N ALA A 219 -2.42 -31.95 -6.23
CA ALA A 219 -3.09 -32.38 -7.45
C ALA A 219 -2.59 -33.74 -7.95
N LYS A 220 -1.27 -34.00 -7.94
CA LYS A 220 -0.71 -35.30 -8.29
C LYS A 220 -1.16 -36.41 -7.34
N ALA A 221 -1.16 -36.14 -6.03
CA ALA A 221 -1.66 -37.10 -5.03
C ALA A 221 -3.15 -37.42 -5.26
N TYR A 222 -3.95 -36.40 -5.57
CA TYR A 222 -5.38 -36.57 -5.87
C TYR A 222 -5.59 -37.43 -7.14
N ILE A 223 -4.84 -37.13 -8.24
CA ILE A 223 -4.92 -37.89 -9.48
C ILE A 223 -4.54 -39.35 -9.23
N LEU A 224 -3.45 -39.61 -8.51
CA LEU A 224 -2.98 -40.95 -8.20
C LEU A 224 -4.01 -41.78 -7.44
N LYS A 225 -4.74 -41.14 -6.50
CA LYS A 225 -5.72 -41.81 -5.66
C LYS A 225 -7.06 -42.06 -6.35
N HIS A 226 -7.51 -41.14 -7.22
CA HIS A 226 -8.90 -41.14 -7.69
C HIS A 226 -9.08 -41.41 -9.17
N SER A 227 -8.05 -41.28 -10.01
CA SER A 227 -8.17 -41.49 -11.46
C SER A 227 -8.23 -42.96 -11.82
N LYS A 228 -9.14 -43.35 -12.73
CA LYS A 228 -9.25 -44.67 -13.31
C LYS A 228 -7.93 -45.22 -13.88
N SER A 229 -7.08 -44.34 -14.38
CA SER A 229 -5.76 -44.72 -14.93
C SER A 229 -4.78 -45.26 -13.89
N PHE A 230 -5.07 -45.04 -12.59
CA PHE A 230 -4.26 -45.46 -11.45
C PHE A 230 -5.05 -46.33 -10.45
N GLY A 231 -6.19 -46.91 -10.92
CA GLY A 231 -7.02 -47.82 -10.10
C GLY A 231 -8.11 -47.13 -9.28
N GLY A 232 -8.34 -45.84 -9.48
CA GLY A 232 -9.44 -45.09 -8.86
C GLY A 232 -10.75 -45.18 -9.65
N GLU A 233 -11.78 -44.50 -9.21
CA GLU A 233 -13.15 -44.57 -9.75
C GLU A 233 -13.49 -43.43 -10.74
N LEU A 234 -12.75 -42.32 -10.71
CA LEU A 234 -13.09 -41.12 -11.46
C LEU A 234 -12.55 -41.16 -12.90
N ASN A 235 -13.40 -40.75 -13.85
CA ASN A 235 -12.94 -40.52 -15.20
C ASN A 235 -12.04 -39.27 -15.30
N ASN A 236 -11.33 -39.08 -16.42
CA ASN A 236 -10.37 -37.99 -16.58
C ASN A 236 -11.03 -36.61 -16.35
N GLU A 237 -12.25 -36.41 -16.86
CA GLU A 237 -12.97 -35.15 -16.78
C GLU A 237 -13.39 -34.83 -15.34
N GLN A 238 -13.94 -35.78 -14.65
CA GLN A 238 -14.29 -35.65 -13.24
C GLN A 238 -13.06 -35.38 -12.36
N CYS A 239 -11.96 -36.10 -12.67
CA CYS A 239 -10.74 -36.00 -11.89
C CYS A 239 -10.10 -34.59 -11.99
N TRP A 240 -9.98 -34.00 -13.16
CA TRP A 240 -9.37 -32.66 -13.26
C TRP A 240 -10.28 -31.55 -12.76
N LYS A 241 -11.62 -31.68 -12.91
CA LYS A 241 -12.59 -30.73 -12.35
C LYS A 241 -12.54 -30.72 -10.80
N LEU A 242 -12.56 -31.89 -10.19
CA LEU A 242 -12.53 -32.03 -8.72
C LEU A 242 -11.14 -31.69 -8.14
N ALA A 243 -10.06 -31.97 -8.86
CA ALA A 243 -8.70 -31.54 -8.44
C ALA A 243 -8.48 -30.03 -8.60
N GLY A 244 -9.40 -29.27 -9.20
CA GLY A 244 -9.31 -27.82 -9.37
C GLY A 244 -8.15 -27.37 -10.28
N ILE A 245 -7.82 -28.18 -11.31
CA ILE A 245 -6.73 -27.92 -12.26
C ILE A 245 -7.27 -27.87 -13.70
N SER A 246 -6.52 -27.24 -14.61
CA SER A 246 -6.89 -27.23 -16.03
C SER A 246 -6.69 -28.64 -16.68
N LYS A 247 -7.42 -28.90 -17.77
CA LYS A 247 -7.30 -30.12 -18.55
C LYS A 247 -5.85 -30.41 -18.96
N ASP A 248 -5.14 -29.39 -19.46
CA ASP A 248 -3.74 -29.54 -19.92
C ASP A 248 -2.80 -29.89 -18.76
N THR A 249 -3.00 -29.24 -17.59
CA THR A 249 -2.24 -29.54 -16.37
C THR A 249 -2.49 -30.97 -15.90
N PHE A 250 -3.72 -31.45 -15.99
CA PHE A 250 -4.07 -32.83 -15.66
C PHE A 250 -3.33 -33.83 -16.51
N TYR A 251 -3.40 -33.70 -17.83
CA TYR A 251 -2.70 -34.65 -18.75
C TYR A 251 -1.19 -34.59 -18.58
N LYS A 252 -0.62 -33.41 -18.32
CA LYS A 252 0.80 -33.26 -17.98
C LYS A 252 1.16 -34.06 -16.73
N TYR A 253 0.41 -33.90 -15.65
CA TYR A 253 0.66 -34.59 -14.38
C TYR A 253 0.42 -36.09 -14.48
N LYS A 254 -0.61 -36.49 -15.21
CA LYS A 254 -0.88 -37.92 -15.52
C LYS A 254 0.30 -38.56 -16.19
N LYS A 255 0.83 -37.98 -17.26
CA LYS A 255 2.01 -38.48 -17.98
C LYS A 255 3.26 -38.56 -17.07
N GLU A 256 3.46 -37.57 -16.21
CA GLU A 256 4.55 -37.59 -15.24
C GLU A 256 4.42 -38.74 -14.23
N LEU A 257 3.22 -38.99 -13.72
CA LEU A 257 2.94 -40.09 -12.79
C LEU A 257 3.07 -41.46 -13.43
N GLU A 258 2.65 -41.61 -14.67
CA GLU A 258 2.82 -42.86 -15.45
C GLU A 258 4.30 -43.17 -15.63
N LEU A 259 5.13 -42.20 -15.95
CA LEU A 259 6.59 -42.38 -16.08
C LEU A 259 7.22 -42.73 -14.71
N GLU A 260 6.82 -42.05 -13.62
CA GLU A 260 7.31 -42.35 -12.26
C GLU A 260 6.93 -43.80 -11.83
N ASN A 261 5.72 -44.27 -12.14
CA ASN A 261 5.29 -45.63 -11.83
C ASN A 261 6.00 -46.71 -12.68
N THR A 262 6.30 -46.40 -13.94
CA THR A 262 7.05 -47.31 -14.80
C THR A 262 8.49 -47.46 -14.32
N HIS A 263 9.14 -46.38 -13.92
CA HIS A 263 10.48 -46.43 -13.32
C HIS A 263 10.52 -47.22 -11.99
N LYS A 264 9.49 -47.07 -11.15
CA LYS A 264 9.41 -47.84 -9.89
C LYS A 264 9.26 -49.34 -10.15
N LYS A 265 8.48 -49.75 -11.14
CA LYS A 265 8.31 -51.17 -11.51
C LYS A 265 9.58 -51.81 -12.06
N ILE A 266 10.42 -51.05 -12.78
CA ILE A 266 11.71 -51.54 -13.32
C ILE A 266 12.76 -51.71 -12.22
N LEU A 267 12.68 -50.93 -11.12
CA LEU A 267 13.63 -51.02 -10.02
C LEU A 267 13.27 -52.06 -8.94
N THR A 268 12.04 -52.64 -8.98
CA THR A 268 11.52 -53.60 -8.00
C THR A 268 11.27 -55.00 -8.61
N GLY A 269 11.51 -55.21 -9.89
CA GLY A 269 11.51 -56.50 -10.57
C GLY A 269 12.92 -56.87 -11.00
#